data_cc0b4fc13e46311662c83b3484ad71b1
#
_entry.id   cc0b4fc13e46311662c83b3484ad71b1
#
_cell.length_a   1.000
_cell.length_b   1.000
_cell.length_c   1.000
_cell.angle_alpha   90.00
_cell.angle_beta   90.00
_cell.angle_gamma   90.00
#
_symmetry.space_group_name_H-M   'P 1'
#
loop_
_entity.id
_entity.type
_entity.pdbx_description
1 polymer ?
#
loop_
_entity_poly.entity_id
_entity_poly.type
_entity_poly.pdbx_seq_one_letter_code
_entity_poly.pdbx_strand_id
1 'polypeptide(L)'
;MNNADYVDALVIRWKDEGKDPAWIVWNAALACEDWSYVFGAWGAYCTVSERKKRYSDAHPTIKTKCKAFDGGTCTGCQWYPDGKRTRCFDCRGFTDWCLLRVGVDLLGEGATSQWNTAANWESKGTIDTMPADRLVCLFVKNGSKMSHTGFGYNNETVECSSGVQHFTSRNKKWTHWALPAGLYTGVIPEPIPAPEPEPDKGTAVVVGGALNMRQGPDKSCKIVTQIPNGKTVQLMDLPDGWTYVGYNNKQGFVMDDYIRKG
;
A
#
# COMPACT_ATOMS: atom_id res chain seq x y z
N MET A 1 5.36 -9.25 -5.56
CA MET A 1 4.38 -8.18 -5.89
C MET A 1 2.98 -8.78 -5.88
N ASN A 2 2.05 -8.18 -5.14
CA ASN A 2 0.66 -8.62 -5.09
C ASN A 2 -0.06 -8.24 -6.40
N ASN A 3 -1.03 -9.04 -6.84
CA ASN A 3 -1.94 -8.65 -7.92
C ASN A 3 -3.16 -7.89 -7.38
N ALA A 4 -3.93 -7.25 -8.27
CA ALA A 4 -5.05 -6.40 -7.89
C ALA A 4 -6.18 -7.17 -7.18
N ASP A 5 -6.53 -8.35 -7.68
CA ASP A 5 -7.64 -9.14 -7.13
C ASP A 5 -7.32 -9.60 -5.70
N TYR A 6 -6.06 -9.92 -5.43
CA TYR A 6 -5.59 -10.28 -4.10
C TYR A 6 -5.71 -9.09 -3.13
N VAL A 7 -5.26 -7.90 -3.52
CA VAL A 7 -5.35 -6.71 -2.64
C VAL A 7 -6.81 -6.30 -2.42
N ASP A 8 -7.66 -6.38 -3.45
CA ASP A 8 -9.10 -6.13 -3.30
C ASP A 8 -9.74 -7.12 -2.31
N ALA A 9 -9.38 -8.41 -2.37
CA ALA A 9 -9.85 -9.42 -1.43
C ALA A 9 -9.37 -9.17 0.00
N LEU A 10 -8.10 -8.74 0.19
CA LEU A 10 -7.58 -8.34 1.49
C LEU A 10 -8.42 -7.21 2.10
N VAL A 11 -8.68 -6.16 1.32
CA VAL A 11 -9.47 -5.00 1.79
C VAL A 11 -10.88 -5.42 2.20
N ILE A 12 -11.55 -6.28 1.42
CA ILE A 12 -12.89 -6.79 1.76
C ILE A 12 -12.82 -7.51 3.12
N ARG A 13 -11.89 -8.44 3.27
CA ARG A 13 -11.70 -9.21 4.50
C ARG A 13 -11.45 -8.30 5.72
N TRP A 14 -10.55 -7.33 5.60
CA TRP A 14 -10.23 -6.40 6.69
C TRP A 14 -11.44 -5.56 7.12
N LYS A 15 -12.31 -5.21 6.18
CA LYS A 15 -13.58 -4.55 6.49
C LYS A 15 -14.55 -5.47 7.22
N ASP A 16 -14.66 -6.72 6.79
CA ASP A 16 -15.50 -7.73 7.43
C ASP A 16 -15.02 -8.06 8.85
N GLU A 17 -13.71 -8.03 9.07
CA GLU A 17 -13.06 -8.16 10.39
C GLU A 17 -13.20 -6.90 11.27
N GLY A 18 -13.78 -5.81 10.77
CA GLY A 18 -13.96 -4.56 11.50
C GLY A 18 -12.65 -3.81 11.79
N LYS A 19 -11.61 -3.99 10.95
CA LYS A 19 -10.35 -3.24 11.10
C LYS A 19 -10.59 -1.74 10.98
N ASP A 20 -9.79 -0.95 11.69
CA ASP A 20 -9.84 0.52 11.64
C ASP A 20 -9.65 1.04 10.21
N PRO A 21 -10.45 2.04 9.76
CA PRO A 21 -10.35 2.57 8.40
C PRO A 21 -8.95 3.08 8.03
N ALA A 22 -8.26 3.79 8.93
CA ALA A 22 -6.91 4.29 8.66
C ALA A 22 -5.91 3.14 8.56
N TRP A 23 -6.07 2.10 9.40
CA TRP A 23 -5.29 0.88 9.30
C TRP A 23 -5.50 0.18 7.94
N ILE A 24 -6.75 0.07 7.46
CA ILE A 24 -7.07 -0.51 6.14
C ILE A 24 -6.40 0.30 5.03
N VAL A 25 -6.51 1.63 5.04
CA VAL A 25 -5.89 2.51 4.03
C VAL A 25 -4.38 2.32 4.00
N TRP A 26 -3.72 2.32 5.17
CA TRP A 26 -2.27 2.14 5.26
C TRP A 26 -1.81 0.80 4.72
N ASN A 27 -2.47 -0.29 5.15
CA ASN A 27 -2.10 -1.63 4.71
C ASN A 27 -2.46 -1.91 3.24
N ALA A 28 -3.53 -1.32 2.71
CA ALA A 28 -3.84 -1.36 1.29
C ALA A 28 -2.75 -0.63 0.48
N ALA A 29 -2.28 0.51 0.96
CA ALA A 29 -1.18 1.24 0.33
C ALA A 29 0.12 0.42 0.30
N LEU A 30 0.50 -0.21 1.42
CA LEU A 30 1.65 -1.11 1.50
C LEU A 30 1.52 -2.33 0.58
N ALA A 31 0.31 -2.91 0.49
CA ALA A 31 0.05 -4.07 -0.35
C ALA A 31 0.20 -3.77 -1.85
N CYS A 32 0.14 -2.49 -2.24
CA CYS A 32 0.34 -2.03 -3.61
C CYS A 32 1.83 -1.77 -3.96
N GLU A 33 2.79 -2.04 -3.06
CA GLU A 33 4.21 -1.78 -3.32
C GLU A 33 4.65 -2.38 -4.67
N ASP A 34 5.46 -1.61 -5.42
CA ASP A 34 5.94 -1.89 -6.77
C ASP A 34 4.89 -1.80 -7.90
N TRP A 35 3.63 -1.46 -7.61
CA TRP A 35 2.65 -1.22 -8.67
C TRP A 35 3.00 0.00 -9.52
N SER A 36 2.54 -0.01 -10.76
CA SER A 36 3.02 0.92 -11.77
C SER A 36 2.52 2.35 -11.59
N TYR A 37 3.43 3.32 -11.74
CA TYR A 37 3.05 4.71 -11.99
C TYR A 37 2.61 4.89 -13.45
N VAL A 38 1.44 5.50 -13.64
CA VAL A 38 0.91 5.95 -14.94
C VAL A 38 0.22 7.29 -14.72
N PHE A 39 0.73 8.37 -15.30
CA PHE A 39 0.17 9.70 -15.15
C PHE A 39 -1.33 9.73 -15.48
N GLY A 40 -2.14 10.34 -14.62
CA GLY A 40 -3.60 10.42 -14.74
C GLY A 40 -4.34 9.11 -14.48
N ALA A 41 -3.70 8.03 -14.01
CA ALA A 41 -4.36 6.77 -13.66
C ALA A 41 -4.85 6.78 -12.21
N TRP A 42 -6.04 6.22 -11.98
CA TRP A 42 -6.75 6.21 -10.69
C TRP A 42 -7.13 4.80 -10.24
N GLY A 43 -6.23 3.84 -10.39
CA GLY A 43 -6.47 2.47 -9.98
C GLY A 43 -7.10 1.57 -11.03
N ALA A 44 -7.05 1.95 -12.29
CA ALA A 44 -7.39 1.05 -13.38
C ALA A 44 -6.41 -0.13 -13.44
N TYR A 45 -6.85 -1.28 -13.95
CA TYR A 45 -5.92 -2.37 -14.22
C TYR A 45 -4.82 -1.92 -15.18
N CYS A 46 -3.56 -2.30 -14.89
CA CYS A 46 -2.42 -1.99 -15.73
C CYS A 46 -2.49 -2.77 -17.04
N THR A 47 -3.13 -2.20 -18.05
CA THR A 47 -3.28 -2.76 -19.40
C THR A 47 -2.57 -1.90 -20.43
N VAL A 48 -2.26 -2.48 -21.59
CA VAL A 48 -1.73 -1.72 -22.74
C VAL A 48 -2.72 -0.64 -23.18
N SER A 49 -4.02 -0.96 -23.19
CA SER A 49 -5.08 -0.01 -23.56
C SER A 49 -5.10 1.18 -22.60
N GLU A 50 -5.06 0.93 -21.27
CA GLU A 50 -5.04 2.00 -20.28
C GLU A 50 -3.81 2.90 -20.41
N ARG A 51 -2.63 2.30 -20.68
CA ARG A 51 -1.40 3.05 -20.92
C ARG A 51 -1.47 3.88 -22.20
N LYS A 52 -1.99 3.32 -23.31
CA LYS A 52 -2.17 4.04 -24.57
C LYS A 52 -3.13 5.22 -24.44
N LYS A 53 -4.23 5.05 -23.71
CA LYS A 53 -5.20 6.09 -23.43
C LYS A 53 -4.58 7.30 -22.69
N ARG A 54 -3.57 7.07 -21.87
CA ARG A 54 -2.94 8.11 -21.02
C ARG A 54 -1.57 8.58 -21.53
N TYR A 55 -1.09 7.98 -22.61
CA TYR A 55 0.18 8.36 -23.19
C TYR A 55 0.13 9.75 -23.81
N SER A 56 1.19 10.51 -23.56
CA SER A 56 1.52 11.74 -24.28
C SER A 56 3.05 11.90 -24.31
N ASP A 57 3.56 12.75 -25.17
CA ASP A 57 5.00 13.03 -25.27
C ASP A 57 5.54 13.70 -23.99
N ALA A 58 4.67 14.34 -23.21
CA ALA A 58 5.03 14.88 -21.90
C ALA A 58 5.25 13.77 -20.84
N HIS A 59 4.75 12.55 -21.09
CA HIS A 59 4.85 11.40 -20.17
C HIS A 59 5.40 10.15 -20.85
N PRO A 60 6.61 10.19 -21.41
CA PRO A 60 7.18 9.11 -22.23
C PRO A 60 7.37 7.79 -21.45
N THR A 61 7.48 7.86 -20.13
CA THR A 61 7.63 6.67 -19.25
C THR A 61 6.43 5.72 -19.31
N ILE A 62 5.24 6.22 -19.68
CA ILE A 62 4.05 5.39 -19.87
C ILE A 62 4.31 4.35 -20.96
N LYS A 63 4.98 4.76 -22.05
CA LYS A 63 5.38 3.89 -23.15
C LYS A 63 6.64 3.10 -22.82
N THR A 64 7.71 3.75 -22.43
CA THR A 64 9.04 3.14 -22.27
C THR A 64 9.10 2.07 -21.19
N LYS A 65 8.26 2.17 -20.17
CA LYS A 65 8.13 1.14 -19.11
C LYS A 65 7.14 0.03 -19.46
N CYS A 66 6.50 0.04 -20.64
CA CYS A 66 5.53 -0.97 -21.05
C CYS A 66 6.05 -1.82 -22.21
N LYS A 67 6.58 -2.99 -21.95
CA LYS A 67 7.10 -3.92 -22.97
C LYS A 67 6.10 -4.30 -24.06
N ALA A 68 4.80 -4.21 -23.77
CA ALA A 68 3.72 -4.56 -24.70
C ALA A 68 3.13 -3.35 -25.45
N PHE A 69 3.64 -2.13 -25.22
CA PHE A 69 3.03 -0.89 -25.74
C PHE A 69 2.96 -0.87 -27.28
N ASP A 70 4.02 -1.28 -27.94
CA ASP A 70 4.15 -1.26 -29.41
C ASP A 70 3.83 -2.63 -30.07
N GLY A 71 3.06 -3.49 -29.42
CA GLY A 71 2.58 -4.76 -30.02
C GLY A 71 3.13 -6.04 -29.39
N GLY A 72 3.76 -5.96 -28.23
CA GLY A 72 4.17 -7.13 -27.45
C GLY A 72 3.05 -7.71 -26.57
N THR A 73 3.41 -8.68 -25.73
CA THR A 73 2.52 -9.29 -24.74
C THR A 73 2.89 -8.83 -23.32
N CYS A 74 1.94 -8.95 -22.40
CA CYS A 74 2.22 -8.72 -20.98
C CYS A 74 2.94 -9.90 -20.30
N THR A 75 3.20 -10.99 -21.00
CA THR A 75 3.92 -12.16 -20.46
C THR A 75 5.30 -11.74 -19.97
N GLY A 76 5.63 -12.08 -18.72
CA GLY A 76 6.89 -11.68 -18.09
C GLY A 76 6.99 -10.18 -17.74
N CYS A 77 5.89 -9.43 -17.82
CA CYS A 77 5.83 -8.08 -17.32
C CYS A 77 5.71 -8.10 -15.79
N GLN A 78 6.53 -7.29 -15.10
CA GLN A 78 6.48 -7.19 -13.63
C GLN A 78 5.10 -6.77 -13.08
N TRP A 79 4.27 -6.08 -13.86
CA TRP A 79 2.92 -5.67 -13.47
C TRP A 79 1.82 -6.64 -13.96
N TYR A 80 2.23 -7.83 -14.33
CA TYR A 80 1.35 -8.94 -14.70
C TYR A 80 1.85 -10.24 -14.04
N PRO A 81 2.00 -10.24 -12.70
CA PRO A 81 2.48 -11.41 -11.97
C PRO A 81 1.47 -12.56 -12.10
N ASP A 82 1.97 -13.76 -12.35
CA ASP A 82 1.19 -15.00 -12.40
C ASP A 82 -0.07 -14.96 -13.30
N GLY A 83 0.02 -14.20 -14.40
CA GLY A 83 -1.11 -14.02 -15.30
C GLY A 83 -2.21 -13.10 -14.77
N LYS A 84 -2.01 -12.44 -13.65
CA LYS A 84 -2.95 -11.50 -13.03
C LYS A 84 -2.40 -10.08 -13.03
N ARG A 85 -3.28 -9.09 -13.18
CA ARG A 85 -2.87 -7.70 -13.32
C ARG A 85 -2.71 -7.02 -11.98
N THR A 86 -1.75 -6.08 -11.92
CA THR A 86 -1.75 -5.03 -10.91
C THR A 86 -2.64 -3.88 -11.37
N ARG A 87 -2.87 -2.90 -10.50
CA ARG A 87 -3.44 -1.60 -10.91
C ARG A 87 -2.32 -0.62 -11.24
N CYS A 88 -2.67 0.52 -11.80
CA CYS A 88 -1.74 1.62 -12.04
C CYS A 88 -2.35 2.94 -11.53
N PHE A 89 -1.47 3.84 -11.10
CA PHE A 89 -1.83 5.10 -10.47
C PHE A 89 -0.89 6.22 -10.90
N ASP A 90 -1.37 7.46 -10.83
CA ASP A 90 -0.51 8.60 -10.51
C ASP A 90 -0.48 8.84 -8.99
N CYS A 91 0.18 9.89 -8.53
CA CYS A 91 0.30 10.15 -7.09
C CYS A 91 -1.06 10.39 -6.41
N ARG A 92 -1.95 11.16 -7.05
CA ARG A 92 -3.29 11.42 -6.55
C ARG A 92 -4.18 10.19 -6.68
N GLY A 93 -4.21 9.55 -7.83
CA GLY A 93 -5.01 8.35 -8.06
C GLY A 93 -4.69 7.23 -7.09
N PHE A 94 -3.46 7.16 -6.61
CA PHE A 94 -3.05 6.22 -5.57
C PHE A 94 -3.70 6.54 -4.22
N THR A 95 -3.60 7.79 -3.76
CA THR A 95 -4.20 8.19 -2.48
C THR A 95 -5.72 8.10 -2.51
N ASP A 96 -6.35 8.53 -3.60
CA ASP A 96 -7.80 8.42 -3.78
C ASP A 96 -8.27 6.97 -3.77
N TRP A 97 -7.59 6.11 -4.51
CA TRP A 97 -7.96 4.70 -4.57
C TRP A 97 -7.91 4.04 -3.19
N CYS A 98 -6.86 4.29 -2.40
CA CYS A 98 -6.74 3.73 -1.05
C CYS A 98 -7.85 4.26 -0.11
N LEU A 99 -8.13 5.56 -0.12
CA LEU A 99 -9.14 6.19 0.72
C LEU A 99 -10.56 5.74 0.34
N LEU A 100 -10.85 5.58 -0.94
CA LEU A 100 -12.13 5.07 -1.42
C LEU A 100 -12.42 3.64 -0.93
N ARG A 101 -11.39 2.84 -0.57
CA ARG A 101 -11.60 1.51 0.03
C ARG A 101 -12.38 1.59 1.35
N VAL A 102 -12.31 2.70 2.07
CA VAL A 102 -13.01 2.92 3.34
C VAL A 102 -14.13 3.97 3.24
N GLY A 103 -14.48 4.39 2.01
CA GLY A 103 -15.57 5.32 1.76
C GLY A 103 -15.20 6.80 1.89
N VAL A 104 -13.91 7.12 2.02
CA VAL A 104 -13.41 8.51 2.01
C VAL A 104 -13.14 8.92 0.58
N ASP A 105 -13.89 9.91 0.08
CA ASP A 105 -13.78 10.44 -1.29
C ASP A 105 -13.26 11.89 -1.26
N LEU A 106 -12.04 12.11 -1.77
CA LEU A 106 -11.44 13.44 -1.82
C LEU A 106 -11.90 14.19 -3.08
N LEU A 107 -12.53 15.31 -2.86
CA LEU A 107 -13.02 16.20 -3.93
C LEU A 107 -11.87 16.98 -4.60
N GLY A 108 -12.02 17.24 -5.89
CA GLY A 108 -11.11 18.07 -6.67
C GLY A 108 -10.17 17.28 -7.58
N GLU A 109 -9.76 17.88 -8.68
CA GLU A 109 -8.86 17.25 -9.66
C GLU A 109 -7.41 17.71 -9.46
N GLY A 110 -6.52 16.74 -9.14
CA GLY A 110 -5.11 16.98 -8.86
C GLY A 110 -4.83 17.43 -7.42
N ALA A 111 -3.59 17.23 -6.97
CA ALA A 111 -3.18 17.46 -5.58
C ALA A 111 -3.43 18.90 -5.10
N THR A 112 -3.28 19.91 -5.98
CA THR A 112 -3.54 21.31 -5.63
C THR A 112 -5.02 21.56 -5.37
N SER A 113 -5.92 21.03 -6.20
CA SER A 113 -7.36 21.19 -6.03
C SER A 113 -7.83 20.47 -4.77
N GLN A 114 -7.37 19.26 -4.54
CA GLN A 114 -7.67 18.52 -3.30
C GLN A 114 -7.22 19.27 -2.05
N TRP A 115 -5.98 19.78 -2.05
CA TRP A 115 -5.46 20.58 -0.95
C TRP A 115 -6.31 21.79 -0.64
N ASN A 116 -6.78 22.50 -1.68
CA ASN A 116 -7.56 23.73 -1.55
C ASN A 116 -9.02 23.48 -1.15
N THR A 117 -9.55 22.27 -1.37
CA THR A 117 -10.93 21.94 -1.03
C THR A 117 -11.05 21.66 0.48
N ALA A 118 -11.60 22.62 1.20
CA ALA A 118 -11.68 22.57 2.67
C ALA A 118 -12.43 21.34 3.20
N ALA A 119 -13.48 20.91 2.50
CA ALA A 119 -14.31 19.75 2.89
C ALA A 119 -13.54 18.42 2.90
N ASN A 120 -12.39 18.34 2.24
CA ASN A 120 -11.57 17.14 2.23
C ASN A 120 -10.84 16.88 3.56
N TRP A 121 -10.67 17.90 4.39
CA TRP A 121 -9.73 17.86 5.49
C TRP A 121 -10.35 18.22 6.83
N GLU A 122 -10.14 17.37 7.79
CA GLU A 122 -10.43 17.66 9.21
C GLU A 122 -9.44 18.70 9.76
N SER A 123 -8.16 18.54 9.42
CA SER A 123 -7.09 19.47 9.75
C SER A 123 -5.96 19.36 8.74
N LYS A 124 -5.14 20.41 8.61
CA LYS A 124 -3.95 20.41 7.76
C LYS A 124 -2.93 21.44 8.23
N GLY A 125 -1.67 21.23 7.88
CA GLY A 125 -0.57 22.11 8.31
C GLY A 125 0.72 21.88 7.53
N THR A 126 1.77 22.53 8.01
CA THR A 126 3.15 22.31 7.54
C THR A 126 3.73 21.05 8.18
N ILE A 127 4.74 20.46 7.54
CA ILE A 127 5.25 19.13 7.87
C ILE A 127 5.81 19.00 9.28
N ASP A 128 6.28 20.08 9.86
CA ASP A 128 6.79 20.19 11.23
C ASP A 128 5.68 20.03 12.30
N THR A 129 4.42 20.28 11.93
CA THR A 129 3.24 20.11 12.79
C THR A 129 2.49 18.80 12.57
N MET A 130 3.04 17.89 11.76
CA MET A 130 2.39 16.62 11.44
C MET A 130 2.19 15.76 12.69
N PRO A 131 0.96 15.24 12.93
CA PRO A 131 0.73 14.27 14.00
C PRO A 131 1.50 12.98 13.72
N ALA A 132 2.17 12.43 14.73
CA ALA A 132 2.98 11.23 14.59
C ALA A 132 2.14 9.94 14.54
N ASP A 133 1.00 9.95 15.22
CA ASP A 133 0.14 8.80 15.50
C ASP A 133 -1.08 8.68 14.57
N ARG A 134 -1.09 9.47 13.50
CA ARG A 134 -2.21 9.49 12.55
C ARG A 134 -1.76 9.29 11.11
N LEU A 135 -2.53 8.52 10.38
CA LEU A 135 -2.40 8.44 8.92
C LEU A 135 -2.88 9.75 8.30
N VAL A 136 -2.01 10.39 7.55
CA VAL A 136 -2.29 11.66 6.87
C VAL A 136 -1.94 11.57 5.39
N CYS A 137 -2.58 12.40 4.57
CA CYS A 137 -2.07 12.71 3.25
C CYS A 137 -0.89 13.68 3.36
N LEU A 138 0.19 13.39 2.67
CA LEU A 138 1.37 14.24 2.55
C LEU A 138 1.37 14.98 1.24
N PHE A 139 1.91 16.19 1.23
CA PHE A 139 2.00 17.04 0.04
C PHE A 139 3.38 17.66 -0.12
N VAL A 140 3.80 17.78 -1.38
CA VAL A 140 4.98 18.58 -1.78
C VAL A 140 4.51 19.88 -2.41
N LYS A 141 4.75 21.00 -1.73
CA LYS A 141 4.46 22.34 -2.26
C LYS A 141 5.61 22.81 -3.15
N ASN A 142 5.26 23.24 -4.34
CA ASN A 142 6.17 23.87 -5.30
C ASN A 142 5.56 25.19 -5.80
N GLY A 143 6.10 26.31 -5.32
CA GLY A 143 5.50 27.62 -5.54
C GLY A 143 4.09 27.68 -4.93
N SER A 144 3.08 27.99 -5.77
CA SER A 144 1.67 28.05 -5.36
C SER A 144 0.91 26.71 -5.50
N LYS A 145 1.57 25.65 -6.00
CA LYS A 145 0.93 24.37 -6.34
C LYS A 145 1.39 23.26 -5.38
N MET A 146 0.52 22.29 -5.12
CA MET A 146 0.87 20.98 -4.60
C MET A 146 1.22 20.07 -5.79
N SER A 147 2.50 19.72 -5.92
CA SER A 147 3.03 18.99 -7.07
C SER A 147 3.02 17.48 -6.92
N HIS A 148 2.84 17.00 -5.69
CA HIS A 148 2.86 15.58 -5.37
C HIS A 148 2.08 15.28 -4.08
N THR A 149 1.57 14.05 -3.94
CA THR A 149 0.89 13.56 -2.74
C THR A 149 1.25 12.10 -2.47
N GLY A 150 1.06 11.66 -1.24
CA GLY A 150 1.27 10.32 -0.73
C GLY A 150 0.69 10.19 0.67
N PHE A 151 1.00 9.12 1.36
CA PHE A 151 0.62 8.92 2.76
C PHE A 151 1.82 9.02 3.70
N GLY A 152 1.55 9.49 4.92
CA GLY A 152 2.49 9.47 6.04
C GLY A 152 1.85 8.89 7.29
N TYR A 153 2.58 8.02 7.97
CA TYR A 153 2.20 7.43 9.24
C TYR A 153 3.44 7.03 10.02
N ASN A 154 3.50 7.37 11.31
CA ASN A 154 4.58 6.95 12.21
C ASN A 154 6.01 7.13 11.64
N ASN A 155 6.28 8.29 11.03
CA ASN A 155 7.52 8.64 10.32
C ASN A 155 7.83 7.81 9.05
N GLU A 156 6.93 6.95 8.62
CA GLU A 156 7.02 6.22 7.36
C GLU A 156 6.20 6.90 6.27
N THR A 157 6.48 6.61 5.00
CA THR A 157 5.70 7.16 3.88
C THR A 157 5.46 6.12 2.80
N VAL A 158 4.26 6.17 2.19
CA VAL A 158 3.96 5.41 0.98
C VAL A 158 3.48 6.37 -0.10
N GLU A 159 4.06 6.29 -1.27
CA GLU A 159 3.76 7.19 -2.37
C GLU A 159 3.78 6.48 -3.73
N CYS A 160 3.14 7.06 -4.73
CA CYS A 160 3.28 6.63 -6.12
C CYS A 160 3.94 7.74 -6.94
N SER A 161 5.23 7.57 -7.27
CA SER A 161 6.02 8.53 -8.07
C SER A 161 6.63 7.90 -9.33
N SER A 162 7.44 6.87 -9.19
CA SER A 162 7.94 6.03 -10.30
C SER A 162 7.33 4.63 -10.31
N GLY A 163 6.49 4.35 -9.37
CA GLY A 163 5.72 3.21 -8.94
C GLY A 163 5.32 3.47 -7.50
N VAL A 164 4.55 2.56 -6.90
CA VAL A 164 4.23 2.61 -5.48
C VAL A 164 5.46 2.21 -4.68
N GLN A 165 5.88 3.05 -3.76
CA GLN A 165 7.10 2.91 -2.98
C GLN A 165 6.82 3.15 -1.50
N HIS A 166 7.31 2.27 -0.65
CA HIS A 166 7.32 2.42 0.79
C HIS A 166 8.70 2.87 1.28
N PHE A 167 8.73 3.86 2.15
CA PHE A 167 9.93 4.37 2.80
C PHE A 167 9.77 4.26 4.32
N THR A 168 10.66 3.56 4.98
CA THR A 168 10.67 3.34 6.43
C THR A 168 11.11 4.58 7.23
N SER A 169 11.45 5.66 6.52
CA SER A 169 11.67 6.98 7.11
C SER A 169 11.20 8.06 6.15
N ARG A 170 10.53 9.07 6.68
CA ARG A 170 10.01 10.19 5.89
C ARG A 170 11.18 11.03 5.33
N ASN A 171 11.25 11.13 4.00
CA ASN A 171 12.25 11.96 3.35
C ASN A 171 11.92 13.48 3.46
N LYS A 172 12.92 14.33 3.19
CA LYS A 172 12.82 15.79 3.37
C LYS A 172 12.00 16.52 2.30
N LYS A 173 11.47 15.84 1.27
CA LYS A 173 10.71 16.50 0.20
C LYS A 173 9.32 16.97 0.65
N TRP A 174 8.73 16.31 1.63
CA TRP A 174 7.40 16.60 2.13
C TRP A 174 7.37 17.94 2.85
N THR A 175 6.39 18.77 2.52
CA THR A 175 6.27 20.13 3.02
C THR A 175 5.02 20.38 3.83
N HIS A 176 3.95 19.63 3.55
CA HIS A 176 2.64 19.78 4.17
C HIS A 176 1.99 18.43 4.42
N TRP A 177 1.05 18.42 5.34
CA TRP A 177 0.18 17.28 5.64
C TRP A 177 -1.27 17.70 5.74
N ALA A 178 -2.19 16.76 5.53
CA ALA A 178 -3.61 16.96 5.76
C ALA A 178 -4.27 15.65 6.23
N LEU A 179 -5.15 15.76 7.23
CA LEU A 179 -5.93 14.66 7.77
C LEU A 179 -7.23 14.55 7.00
N PRO A 180 -7.49 13.43 6.29
CA PRO A 180 -8.73 13.26 5.52
C PRO A 180 -9.96 13.31 6.42
N ALA A 181 -10.94 14.12 6.03
CA ALA A 181 -12.23 14.17 6.71
C ALA A 181 -12.96 12.83 6.59
N GLY A 182 -13.54 12.36 7.68
CA GLY A 182 -14.27 11.10 7.72
C GLY A 182 -13.41 9.84 7.80
N LEU A 183 -12.08 9.97 7.80
CA LEU A 183 -11.20 8.81 7.99
C LEU A 183 -11.24 8.29 9.44
N TYR A 184 -11.35 9.21 10.39
CA TYR A 184 -11.45 8.91 11.81
C TYR A 184 -12.85 9.28 12.31
N THR A 185 -13.71 8.30 12.53
CA THR A 185 -15.08 8.51 12.98
C THR A 185 -15.13 8.70 14.50
N GLY A 186 -15.02 9.94 14.97
CA GLY A 186 -15.58 10.40 16.26
C GLY A 186 -14.99 9.88 17.58
N VAL A 187 -14.18 8.86 17.58
CA VAL A 187 -13.34 8.45 18.71
C VAL A 187 -11.91 8.66 18.25
N ILE A 188 -11.17 9.50 18.98
CA ILE A 188 -9.70 9.49 18.85
C ILE A 188 -9.30 8.07 19.24
N PRO A 189 -8.88 7.19 18.31
CA PRO A 189 -8.24 5.98 18.76
C PRO A 189 -7.04 6.47 19.58
N GLU A 190 -6.86 5.93 20.77
CA GLU A 190 -5.56 6.01 21.43
C GLU A 190 -4.49 5.66 20.39
N PRO A 191 -3.26 6.26 20.48
CA PRO A 191 -2.19 6.01 19.52
C PRO A 191 -2.24 4.54 19.16
N ILE A 192 -2.42 4.20 17.85
CA ILE A 192 -2.54 2.80 17.45
C ILE A 192 -1.35 2.13 18.10
N PRO A 193 -1.53 1.35 19.17
CA PRO A 193 -0.43 0.62 19.77
C PRO A 193 0.17 -0.16 18.62
N ALA A 194 1.50 -0.21 18.54
CA ALA A 194 2.18 -1.15 17.65
C ALA A 194 1.36 -2.43 17.70
N PRO A 195 0.82 -2.91 16.56
CA PRO A 195 -0.37 -3.76 16.49
C PRO A 195 -0.42 -4.68 17.69
N GLU A 196 -1.41 -4.48 18.58
CA GLU A 196 -1.58 -5.41 19.70
C GLU A 196 -1.55 -6.78 19.06
N PRO A 197 -0.78 -7.72 19.62
CA PRO A 197 -0.84 -9.08 19.14
C PRO A 197 -2.32 -9.44 19.11
N GLU A 198 -2.86 -9.68 17.90
CA GLU A 198 -4.24 -10.15 17.74
C GLU A 198 -4.46 -11.30 18.74
N PRO A 199 -5.68 -11.48 19.27
CA PRO A 199 -5.95 -12.48 20.28
C PRO A 199 -5.28 -13.78 19.84
N ASP A 200 -4.41 -14.28 20.65
CA ASP A 200 -3.40 -15.32 20.41
C ASP A 200 -3.98 -16.46 19.55
N LYS A 201 -3.83 -16.35 18.23
CA LYS A 201 -4.18 -17.44 17.30
C LYS A 201 -3.19 -18.61 17.43
N GLY A 202 -2.35 -18.53 18.47
CA GLY A 202 -1.31 -19.51 18.75
C GLY A 202 0.02 -19.15 18.08
N THR A 203 0.96 -20.02 18.32
CA THR A 203 2.29 -19.94 17.73
C THR A 203 2.58 -21.16 16.87
N ALA A 204 3.53 -21.02 15.96
CA ALA A 204 4.08 -22.15 15.22
C ALA A 204 5.59 -22.13 15.28
N VAL A 205 6.19 -23.30 15.17
CA VAL A 205 7.65 -23.46 15.10
C VAL A 205 8.05 -23.73 13.66
N VAL A 206 9.04 -23.01 13.15
CA VAL A 206 9.63 -23.23 11.82
C VAL A 206 10.38 -24.57 11.83
N VAL A 207 10.08 -25.44 10.86
CA VAL A 207 10.64 -26.77 10.70
C VAL A 207 11.20 -26.99 9.29
N GLY A 208 12.10 -27.97 9.13
CA GLY A 208 12.63 -28.34 7.81
C GLY A 208 13.70 -27.43 7.22
N GLY A 209 14.19 -26.45 7.97
CA GLY A 209 15.23 -25.52 7.52
C GLY A 209 14.86 -24.05 7.74
N ALA A 210 15.71 -23.14 7.26
CA ALA A 210 15.40 -21.71 7.33
C ALA A 210 14.26 -21.37 6.35
N LEU A 211 13.23 -20.64 6.84
CA LEU A 211 12.00 -20.35 6.12
C LEU A 211 11.96 -18.89 5.66
N ASN A 212 11.69 -18.67 4.39
CA ASN A 212 11.49 -17.33 3.85
C ASN A 212 10.10 -16.80 4.22
N MET A 213 10.06 -15.69 4.96
CA MET A 213 8.85 -14.90 5.15
C MET A 213 8.73 -13.89 4.02
N ARG A 214 7.58 -13.83 3.36
CA ARG A 214 7.38 -13.07 2.12
C ARG A 214 6.27 -12.02 2.26
N GLN A 215 6.26 -11.05 1.37
CA GLN A 215 5.23 -9.99 1.33
C GLN A 215 3.85 -10.49 0.91
N GLY A 216 3.76 -11.68 0.29
CA GLY A 216 2.50 -12.27 -0.16
C GLY A 216 2.58 -13.80 -0.17
N PRO A 217 1.42 -14.51 -0.29
CA PRO A 217 1.32 -15.96 -0.24
C PRO A 217 1.69 -16.61 -1.59
N ASP A 218 2.89 -16.32 -2.08
CA ASP A 218 3.45 -16.88 -3.29
C ASP A 218 4.99 -16.91 -3.23
N LYS A 219 5.60 -17.94 -3.84
CA LYS A 219 7.06 -18.12 -3.88
C LYS A 219 7.79 -17.05 -4.67
N SER A 220 7.13 -16.35 -5.60
CA SER A 220 7.68 -15.23 -6.35
C SER A 220 7.68 -13.91 -5.56
N CYS A 221 6.88 -13.82 -4.47
CA CYS A 221 6.83 -12.62 -3.66
C CYS A 221 8.17 -12.33 -2.97
N LYS A 222 8.50 -11.04 -2.86
CA LYS A 222 9.72 -10.54 -2.20
C LYS A 222 9.86 -11.08 -0.78
N ILE A 223 11.06 -11.50 -0.43
CA ILE A 223 11.38 -11.97 0.92
C ILE A 223 11.47 -10.76 1.86
N VAL A 224 10.65 -10.75 2.91
CA VAL A 224 10.70 -9.76 3.99
C VAL A 224 11.86 -10.05 4.93
N THR A 225 12.01 -11.33 5.29
CA THR A 225 13.10 -11.84 6.13
C THR A 225 13.19 -13.35 6.02
N GLN A 226 14.27 -13.92 6.50
CA GLN A 226 14.42 -15.36 6.65
C GLN A 226 14.34 -15.73 8.14
N ILE A 227 13.53 -16.72 8.46
CA ILE A 227 13.30 -17.19 9.83
C ILE A 227 14.12 -18.46 10.02
N PRO A 228 15.06 -18.51 10.97
CA PRO A 228 15.84 -19.72 11.22
C PRO A 228 14.98 -20.90 11.66
N ASN A 229 15.41 -22.10 11.32
CA ASN A 229 14.78 -23.34 11.81
C ASN A 229 14.68 -23.37 13.34
N GLY A 230 13.58 -23.87 13.86
CA GLY A 230 13.33 -23.97 15.30
C GLY A 230 12.88 -22.68 15.97
N LYS A 231 12.77 -21.58 15.23
CA LYS A 231 12.23 -20.32 15.78
C LYS A 231 10.72 -20.32 15.78
N THR A 232 10.15 -19.70 16.80
CA THR A 232 8.71 -19.52 16.96
C THR A 232 8.25 -18.28 16.21
N VAL A 233 7.14 -18.39 15.50
CA VAL A 233 6.41 -17.30 14.85
C VAL A 233 5.04 -17.18 15.49
N GLN A 234 4.50 -15.96 15.54
CA GLN A 234 3.14 -15.70 15.97
C GLN A 234 2.20 -15.88 14.79
N LEU A 235 1.16 -16.68 14.94
CA LEU A 235 0.14 -16.88 13.90
C LEU A 235 -0.82 -15.70 13.90
N MET A 236 -1.04 -15.11 12.71
CA MET A 236 -1.91 -13.95 12.54
C MET A 236 -3.11 -14.25 11.65
N ASP A 237 -2.94 -15.01 10.57
CA ASP A 237 -4.00 -15.40 9.64
C ASP A 237 -3.62 -16.68 8.86
N LEU A 238 -4.62 -17.37 8.32
CA LEU A 238 -4.47 -18.72 7.72
C LEU A 238 -5.11 -18.78 6.32
N PRO A 239 -4.53 -18.16 5.27
CA PRO A 239 -4.93 -18.49 3.91
C PRO A 239 -4.44 -19.87 3.52
N ASP A 240 -5.19 -20.60 2.69
CA ASP A 240 -4.87 -21.98 2.28
C ASP A 240 -3.44 -22.09 1.71
N GLY A 241 -2.64 -23.00 2.30
CA GLY A 241 -1.26 -23.29 1.91
C GLY A 241 -0.21 -22.27 2.36
N TRP A 242 -0.63 -21.12 2.92
CA TRP A 242 0.22 -20.06 3.45
C TRP A 242 -0.36 -19.52 4.75
N THR A 243 0.49 -19.22 5.71
CA THR A 243 0.11 -18.58 6.97
C THR A 243 0.73 -17.19 7.07
N TYR A 244 -0.08 -16.19 7.44
CA TYR A 244 0.43 -14.86 7.78
C TYR A 244 0.95 -14.88 9.20
N VAL A 245 2.20 -14.49 9.40
CA VAL A 245 2.91 -14.61 10.69
C VAL A 245 3.66 -13.33 11.06
N GLY A 246 3.86 -13.16 12.38
CA GLY A 246 4.76 -12.16 12.94
C GLY A 246 6.06 -12.79 13.42
N TYR A 247 7.20 -12.16 13.11
CA TYR A 247 8.53 -12.54 13.58
C TYR A 247 9.46 -11.32 13.67
N ASN A 248 10.06 -11.05 14.85
CA ASN A 248 11.00 -9.95 15.10
C ASN A 248 10.48 -8.59 14.56
N ASN A 249 9.27 -8.19 14.97
CA ASN A 249 8.60 -6.94 14.57
C ASN A 249 8.38 -6.81 13.05
N LYS A 250 8.47 -7.89 12.31
CA LYS A 250 8.11 -7.97 10.89
C LYS A 250 6.94 -8.91 10.72
N GLN A 251 6.15 -8.68 9.68
CA GLN A 251 5.01 -9.52 9.33
C GLN A 251 5.12 -9.97 7.88
N GLY A 252 4.56 -11.14 7.56
CA GLY A 252 4.59 -11.66 6.20
C GLY A 252 4.03 -13.08 6.13
N PHE A 253 4.04 -13.63 4.94
CA PHE A 253 3.51 -14.96 4.64
C PHE A 253 4.63 -16.00 4.65
N VAL A 254 4.33 -17.15 5.25
CA VAL A 254 5.17 -18.34 5.23
C VAL A 254 4.37 -19.52 4.71
N MET A 255 5.03 -20.48 4.09
CA MET A 255 4.37 -21.70 3.62
C MET A 255 4.05 -22.62 4.80
N ASP A 256 2.83 -23.17 4.82
CA ASP A 256 2.31 -24.05 5.88
C ASP A 256 3.13 -25.31 6.06
N ASP A 257 3.69 -25.88 4.98
CA ASP A 257 4.52 -27.09 5.00
C ASP A 257 5.78 -26.96 5.88
N TYR A 258 6.20 -25.73 6.19
CA TYR A 258 7.42 -25.43 6.93
C TYR A 258 7.17 -24.88 8.32
N ILE A 259 5.93 -24.95 8.81
CA ILE A 259 5.58 -24.57 10.19
C ILE A 259 4.79 -25.68 10.85
N ARG A 260 5.06 -25.91 12.13
CA ARG A 260 4.29 -26.81 12.97
C ARG A 260 3.58 -25.98 14.04
N LYS A 261 2.25 -25.97 13.94
CA LYS A 261 1.37 -25.32 14.92
C LYS A 261 1.46 -26.06 16.24
N GLY A 262 1.52 -25.33 17.35
CA GLY A 262 1.54 -25.86 18.71
C GLY A 262 0.17 -26.36 19.18
#